data_07c0bc8a6916274b9b7a22d85f61c473
#
_entry.id   07c0bc8a6916274b9b7a22d85f61c473
#
_cell.length_a   1.000
_cell.length_b   1.000
_cell.length_c   1.000
_cell.angle_alpha   90.00
_cell.angle_beta   90.00
_cell.angle_gamma   90.00
#
_symmetry.space_group_name_H-M   'P 1'
#
loop_
_entity.id
_entity.type
_entity.pdbx_description
1 polymer ?
#
loop_
_entity_poly.entity_id
_entity_poly.type
_entity_poly.pdbx_seq_one_letter_code
_entity_poly.pdbx_strand_id
1 'polypeptide(L)'
;MIMPLDSLTNASDDALLVLFANGDPKAALVLTHRLSPRVFAYGFRLLGDRNEAEDVAQEAMLRLWKVAPNWRPGEAKITTWLFRVVSNLSIDRKRRHHSRAVSLDAVADPPDGADSVEQTLQDKARSEALQTAFLRLPDRQRQAVILRNIEGLANPEIASIMGISVEAVESLTARGKRALCKQLTDKRDALGFEDDR
;
A
#
# COMPACT_ATOMS: atom_id res chain seq x y z
N MET A 1 -31.49 11.04 -1.80
CA MET A 1 -31.80 10.36 -3.09
C MET A 1 -30.75 9.28 -3.28
N ILE A 2 -31.11 7.99 -3.21
CA ILE A 2 -30.18 6.86 -3.33
C ILE A 2 -29.99 6.57 -4.82
N MET A 3 -28.75 6.69 -5.31
CA MET A 3 -28.43 6.42 -6.72
C MET A 3 -28.41 4.91 -7.03
N PRO A 4 -28.74 4.49 -8.28
CA PRO A 4 -28.56 3.10 -8.72
C PRO A 4 -27.09 2.67 -8.62
N LEU A 5 -26.81 1.40 -8.31
CA LEU A 5 -25.44 0.90 -8.09
C LEU A 5 -24.56 1.07 -9.34
N ASP A 6 -25.11 0.87 -10.54
CA ASP A 6 -24.40 1.00 -11.81
C ASP A 6 -23.89 2.43 -12.09
N SER A 7 -24.60 3.46 -11.62
CA SER A 7 -24.16 4.84 -11.76
C SER A 7 -23.04 5.21 -10.79
N LEU A 8 -22.94 4.51 -9.64
CA LEU A 8 -21.88 4.73 -8.66
C LEU A 8 -20.55 4.11 -9.10
N THR A 9 -20.58 3.06 -9.92
CA THR A 9 -19.36 2.36 -10.37
C THR A 9 -18.44 3.25 -11.22
N ASN A 10 -19.01 4.25 -11.91
CA ASN A 10 -18.25 5.21 -12.74
C ASN A 10 -17.97 6.54 -12.04
N ALA A 11 -18.47 6.75 -10.82
CA ALA A 11 -18.24 7.98 -10.06
C ALA A 11 -16.79 8.06 -9.57
N SER A 12 -16.26 9.27 -9.46
CA SER A 12 -14.94 9.50 -8.86
C SER A 12 -14.97 9.19 -7.36
N ASP A 13 -13.80 8.90 -6.78
CA ASP A 13 -13.68 8.62 -5.34
C ASP A 13 -14.18 9.79 -4.49
N ASP A 14 -13.87 11.03 -4.91
CA ASP A 14 -14.37 12.23 -4.24
C ASP A 14 -15.90 12.34 -4.28
N ALA A 15 -16.51 12.04 -5.44
CA ALA A 15 -17.97 12.06 -5.57
C ALA A 15 -18.63 11.00 -4.69
N LEU A 16 -18.04 9.79 -4.64
CA LEU A 16 -18.51 8.71 -3.77
C LEU A 16 -18.39 9.08 -2.29
N LEU A 17 -17.30 9.73 -1.89
CA LEU A 17 -17.12 10.15 -0.49
C LEU A 17 -18.13 11.22 -0.08
N VAL A 18 -18.43 12.16 -0.97
CA VAL A 18 -19.48 13.18 -0.75
C VAL A 18 -20.87 12.53 -0.66
N LEU A 19 -21.19 11.56 -1.53
CA LEU A 19 -22.45 10.83 -1.48
C LEU A 19 -22.59 10.07 -0.15
N PHE A 20 -21.53 9.41 0.31
CA PHE A 20 -21.50 8.76 1.62
C PHE A 20 -21.75 9.76 2.75
N ALA A 21 -21.05 10.90 2.74
CA ALA A 21 -21.23 11.96 3.75
C ALA A 21 -22.68 12.50 3.80
N ASN A 22 -23.39 12.45 2.65
CA ASN A 22 -24.81 12.83 2.54
C ASN A 22 -25.77 11.66 2.81
N GLY A 23 -25.30 10.53 3.35
CA GLY A 23 -26.13 9.43 3.81
C GLY A 23 -26.39 8.33 2.78
N ASP A 24 -25.64 8.22 1.68
CA ASP A 24 -25.75 7.10 0.75
C ASP A 24 -24.77 5.95 1.13
N PRO A 25 -25.24 4.86 1.77
CA PRO A 25 -24.39 3.77 2.20
C PRO A 25 -23.80 2.96 1.04
N LYS A 26 -24.42 2.99 -0.16
CA LYS A 26 -23.93 2.29 -1.35
C LYS A 26 -22.61 2.91 -1.84
N ALA A 27 -22.46 4.22 -1.70
CA ALA A 27 -21.22 4.90 -2.03
C ALA A 27 -20.05 4.41 -1.17
N ALA A 28 -20.29 4.16 0.14
CA ALA A 28 -19.27 3.56 1.01
C ALA A 28 -18.88 2.15 0.57
N LEU A 29 -19.85 1.33 0.16
CA LEU A 29 -19.59 -0.03 -0.34
C LEU A 29 -18.69 -0.01 -1.57
N VAL A 30 -18.98 0.85 -2.55
CA VAL A 30 -18.18 1.00 -3.78
C VAL A 30 -16.77 1.48 -3.44
N LEU A 31 -16.63 2.50 -2.57
CA LEU A 31 -15.32 2.99 -2.13
C LEU A 31 -14.53 1.92 -1.39
N THR A 32 -15.17 1.18 -0.48
CA THR A 32 -14.52 0.09 0.25
C THR A 32 -13.97 -0.96 -0.72
N HIS A 33 -14.80 -1.42 -1.65
CA HIS A 33 -14.38 -2.42 -2.64
C HIS A 33 -13.20 -1.92 -3.51
N ARG A 34 -13.19 -0.64 -3.85
CA ARG A 34 -12.16 -0.01 -4.70
C ARG A 34 -10.86 0.27 -3.95
N LEU A 35 -10.94 0.77 -2.73
CA LEU A 35 -9.79 1.30 -2.00
C LEU A 35 -9.16 0.31 -1.02
N SER A 36 -9.96 -0.56 -0.36
CA SER A 36 -9.44 -1.48 0.66
C SER A 36 -8.37 -2.43 0.16
N PRO A 37 -8.49 -3.09 -1.03
CA PRO A 37 -7.42 -3.97 -1.52
C PRO A 37 -6.10 -3.22 -1.75
N ARG A 38 -6.18 -1.98 -2.24
CA ARG A 38 -5.01 -1.13 -2.52
C ARG A 38 -4.34 -0.66 -1.23
N VAL A 39 -5.15 -0.24 -0.27
CA VAL A 39 -4.69 0.19 1.07
C VAL A 39 -4.04 -0.97 1.82
N PHE A 40 -4.67 -2.15 1.80
CA PHE A 40 -4.11 -3.38 2.36
C PHE A 40 -2.78 -3.75 1.71
N ALA A 41 -2.74 -3.82 0.37
CA ALA A 41 -1.52 -4.19 -0.36
C ALA A 41 -0.35 -3.25 -0.06
N TYR A 42 -0.62 -1.95 0.07
CA TYR A 42 0.39 -0.97 0.48
C TYR A 42 0.87 -1.21 1.91
N GLY A 43 -0.04 -1.39 2.86
CA GLY A 43 0.29 -1.73 4.25
C GLY A 43 1.11 -3.01 4.37
N PHE A 44 0.72 -4.06 3.63
CA PHE A 44 1.44 -5.34 3.61
C PHE A 44 2.87 -5.20 3.06
N ARG A 45 3.06 -4.43 1.99
CA ARG A 45 4.42 -4.16 1.47
C ARG A 45 5.30 -3.40 2.46
N LEU A 46 4.71 -2.57 3.31
CA LEU A 46 5.45 -1.84 4.34
C LEU A 46 5.80 -2.70 5.56
N LEU A 47 4.86 -3.55 6.01
CA LEU A 47 4.94 -4.25 7.30
C LEU A 47 5.47 -5.68 7.15
N GLY A 48 5.08 -6.41 6.09
CA GLY A 48 5.40 -7.80 5.87
C GLY A 48 4.53 -8.79 6.66
N ASP A 49 3.68 -8.29 7.55
CA ASP A 49 2.74 -9.06 8.34
C ASP A 49 1.32 -8.81 7.84
N ARG A 50 0.58 -9.90 7.57
CA ARG A 50 -0.76 -9.82 7.00
C ARG A 50 -1.77 -9.25 8.00
N ASN A 51 -1.73 -9.71 9.24
CA ASN A 51 -2.67 -9.30 10.28
C ASN A 51 -2.48 -7.82 10.59
N GLU A 52 -1.23 -7.38 10.74
CA GLU A 52 -0.91 -5.98 10.95
C GLU A 52 -1.34 -5.09 9.75
N ALA A 53 -1.21 -5.59 8.53
CA ALA A 53 -1.65 -4.88 7.33
C ALA A 53 -3.18 -4.77 7.23
N GLU A 54 -3.91 -5.83 7.61
CA GLU A 54 -5.37 -5.84 7.67
C GLU A 54 -5.88 -4.82 8.69
N ASP A 55 -5.30 -4.81 9.88
CA ASP A 55 -5.64 -3.84 10.93
C ASP A 55 -5.35 -2.39 10.50
N VAL A 56 -4.19 -2.16 9.86
CA VAL A 56 -3.82 -0.82 9.37
C VAL A 56 -4.79 -0.38 8.26
N ALA A 57 -5.15 -1.29 7.35
CA ALA A 57 -6.10 -1.00 6.28
C ALA A 57 -7.48 -0.68 6.84
N GLN A 58 -7.96 -1.47 7.81
CA GLN A 58 -9.24 -1.24 8.46
C GLN A 58 -9.28 0.11 9.20
N GLU A 59 -8.24 0.41 9.98
CA GLU A 59 -8.13 1.69 10.69
C GLU A 59 -8.06 2.89 9.72
N ALA A 60 -7.33 2.76 8.61
CA ALA A 60 -7.26 3.80 7.59
C ALA A 60 -8.63 4.07 6.95
N MET A 61 -9.40 3.01 6.63
CA MET A 61 -10.76 3.15 6.11
C MET A 61 -11.70 3.75 7.14
N LEU A 62 -11.62 3.35 8.42
CA LEU A 62 -12.42 3.96 9.49
C LEU A 62 -12.12 5.46 9.65
N ARG A 63 -10.86 5.87 9.48
CA ARG A 63 -10.50 7.30 9.50
C ARG A 63 -11.05 8.04 8.28
N LEU A 64 -11.09 7.40 7.12
CA LEU A 64 -11.71 7.99 5.92
C LEU A 64 -13.20 8.28 6.16
N TRP A 65 -13.93 7.35 6.75
CA TRP A 65 -15.34 7.54 7.07
C TRP A 65 -15.57 8.66 8.09
N LYS A 66 -14.69 8.80 9.07
CA LYS A 66 -14.76 9.87 10.08
C LYS A 66 -14.49 11.26 9.49
N VAL A 67 -13.62 11.35 8.48
CA VAL A 67 -13.29 12.64 7.86
C VAL A 67 -14.24 13.02 6.72
N ALA A 68 -15.01 12.07 6.19
CA ALA A 68 -15.90 12.25 5.04
C ALA A 68 -16.83 13.48 5.14
N PRO A 69 -17.49 13.77 6.29
CA PRO A 69 -18.37 14.94 6.39
C PRO A 69 -17.64 16.27 6.22
N ASN A 70 -16.33 16.31 6.47
CA ASN A 70 -15.49 17.50 6.35
C ASN A 70 -14.54 17.47 5.15
N TRP A 71 -14.68 16.43 4.29
CA TRP A 71 -13.84 16.30 3.11
C TRP A 71 -14.11 17.40 2.10
N ARG A 72 -13.03 18.01 1.60
CA ARG A 72 -13.11 19.03 0.56
C ARG A 72 -12.59 18.47 -0.76
N PRO A 73 -13.48 18.16 -1.71
CA PRO A 73 -13.09 17.67 -3.02
C PRO A 73 -12.11 18.61 -3.71
N GLY A 74 -11.07 18.05 -4.33
CA GLY A 74 -10.08 18.79 -5.09
C GLY A 74 -8.89 19.35 -4.28
N GLU A 75 -8.93 19.39 -2.95
CA GLU A 75 -7.76 19.81 -2.15
C GLU A 75 -6.67 18.71 -2.11
N ALA A 76 -7.08 17.44 -2.03
CA ALA A 76 -6.16 16.30 -2.09
C ALA A 76 -6.89 15.08 -2.66
N LYS A 77 -6.15 14.17 -3.31
CA LYS A 77 -6.72 12.87 -3.71
C LYS A 77 -6.92 12.00 -2.46
N ILE A 78 -8.06 11.31 -2.39
CA ILE A 78 -8.37 10.36 -1.30
C ILE A 78 -7.27 9.30 -1.17
N THR A 79 -6.76 8.80 -2.29
CA THR A 79 -5.67 7.81 -2.29
C THR A 79 -4.39 8.35 -1.67
N THR A 80 -3.99 9.59 -1.98
CA THR A 80 -2.82 10.25 -1.38
C THR A 80 -3.00 10.40 0.13
N TRP A 81 -4.20 10.80 0.58
CA TRP A 81 -4.53 10.92 1.99
C TRP A 81 -4.48 9.55 2.69
N LEU A 82 -5.07 8.50 2.09
CA LEU A 82 -5.04 7.13 2.63
C LEU A 82 -3.61 6.60 2.75
N PHE A 83 -2.77 6.78 1.72
CA PHE A 83 -1.36 6.35 1.80
C PHE A 83 -0.59 7.07 2.90
N ARG A 84 -0.87 8.35 3.15
CA ARG A 84 -0.31 9.07 4.30
C ARG A 84 -0.75 8.44 5.62
N VAL A 85 -2.04 8.13 5.77
CA VAL A 85 -2.59 7.49 6.98
C VAL A 85 -1.95 6.12 7.20
N VAL A 86 -1.92 5.26 6.17
CA VAL A 86 -1.29 3.93 6.23
C VAL A 86 0.19 4.02 6.59
N SER A 87 0.93 4.97 5.98
CA SER A 87 2.34 5.20 6.30
C SER A 87 2.56 5.51 7.78
N ASN A 88 1.78 6.44 8.32
CA ASN A 88 1.88 6.84 9.72
C ASN A 88 1.53 5.68 10.65
N LEU A 89 0.44 4.96 10.38
CA LEU A 89 0.03 3.79 11.16
C LEU A 89 1.11 2.69 11.12
N SER A 90 1.70 2.43 9.95
CA SER A 90 2.76 1.43 9.80
C SER A 90 4.03 1.80 10.56
N ILE A 91 4.43 3.07 10.57
CA ILE A 91 5.56 3.56 11.37
C ILE A 91 5.28 3.38 12.87
N ASP A 92 4.08 3.74 13.32
CA ASP A 92 3.69 3.61 14.72
C ASP A 92 3.65 2.15 15.18
N ARG A 93 3.20 1.22 14.33
CA ARG A 93 3.23 -0.22 14.62
C ARG A 93 4.65 -0.75 14.73
N LYS A 94 5.50 -0.46 13.74
CA LYS A 94 6.92 -0.87 13.79
C LYS A 94 7.62 -0.36 15.04
N ARG A 95 7.38 0.89 15.43
CA ARG A 95 7.95 1.45 16.66
C ARG A 95 7.49 0.71 17.90
N ARG A 96 6.20 0.31 17.99
CA ARG A 96 5.66 -0.48 19.09
C ARG A 96 6.23 -1.91 19.10
N HIS A 97 6.35 -2.55 17.93
CA HIS A 97 6.98 -3.87 17.82
C HIS A 97 8.45 -3.82 18.23
N HIS A 98 9.21 -2.84 17.77
CA HIS A 98 10.62 -2.68 18.18
C HIS A 98 10.75 -2.48 19.71
N SER A 99 9.85 -1.74 20.30
CA SER A 99 9.75 -1.56 21.75
C SER A 99 9.33 -2.85 22.50
N ARG A 100 8.55 -3.75 21.86
CA ARG A 100 8.15 -5.05 22.40
C ARG A 100 9.12 -6.18 22.08
N ALA A 101 9.80 -6.15 20.94
CA ALA A 101 10.74 -7.18 20.48
C ALA A 101 12.03 -7.26 21.32
N VAL A 102 12.26 -6.30 22.21
CA VAL A 102 13.21 -6.49 23.33
C VAL A 102 12.74 -7.62 24.26
N SER A 103 11.54 -8.20 24.05
CA SER A 103 10.91 -9.20 24.91
C SER A 103 10.47 -10.51 24.24
N LEU A 104 10.40 -10.70 22.92
CA LEU A 104 10.04 -12.00 22.30
C LEU A 104 10.36 -12.07 20.80
N ASP A 105 10.96 -13.18 20.36
CA ASP A 105 11.10 -13.59 18.96
C ASP A 105 9.73 -13.99 18.39
N ALA A 106 9.29 -13.35 17.32
CA ALA A 106 8.08 -13.71 16.59
C ALA A 106 8.42 -14.13 15.15
N VAL A 107 8.10 -15.37 14.83
CA VAL A 107 8.16 -15.97 13.49
C VAL A 107 6.91 -15.58 12.72
N ALA A 108 7.07 -15.09 11.48
CA ALA A 108 5.97 -14.72 10.59
C ALA A 108 5.53 -15.94 9.76
N ASP A 109 4.22 -16.20 9.70
CA ASP A 109 3.59 -17.23 8.87
C ASP A 109 3.40 -16.75 7.42
N PRO A 110 3.57 -17.63 6.40
CA PRO A 110 3.36 -17.30 5.00
C PRO A 110 1.86 -17.29 4.61
N PRO A 111 1.45 -16.51 3.61
CA PRO A 111 0.04 -16.38 3.20
C PRO A 111 -0.44 -17.53 2.32
N ASP A 112 -1.66 -18.03 2.58
CA ASP A 112 -2.42 -18.96 1.75
C ASP A 112 -3.23 -18.23 0.68
N GLY A 113 -3.25 -18.77 -0.55
CA GLY A 113 -4.09 -18.30 -1.63
C GLY A 113 -3.97 -19.20 -2.86
N ALA A 114 -5.04 -19.91 -3.18
CA ALA A 114 -5.13 -20.86 -4.30
C ALA A 114 -5.59 -20.16 -5.58
N ASP A 115 -4.85 -20.41 -6.69
CA ASP A 115 -5.37 -20.48 -8.05
C ASP A 115 -4.31 -21.06 -9.01
N SER A 116 -4.74 -21.87 -9.99
CA SER A 116 -4.11 -22.66 -11.06
C SER A 116 -2.58 -22.90 -11.02
N VAL A 117 -2.18 -24.19 -11.11
CA VAL A 117 -1.05 -24.76 -10.35
C VAL A 117 0.38 -24.35 -10.77
N GLU A 118 0.70 -24.05 -12.01
CA GLU A 118 2.10 -23.90 -12.43
C GLU A 118 2.54 -22.45 -12.69
N GLN A 119 1.72 -21.67 -13.38
CA GLN A 119 1.95 -20.23 -13.60
C GLN A 119 1.76 -19.44 -12.31
N THR A 120 0.81 -19.86 -11.48
CA THR A 120 0.50 -19.28 -10.17
C THR A 120 1.63 -19.52 -9.15
N LEU A 121 2.29 -20.68 -9.18
CA LEU A 121 3.43 -20.95 -8.28
C LEU A 121 4.62 -20.03 -8.59
N GLN A 122 4.89 -19.79 -9.88
CA GLN A 122 5.98 -18.92 -10.28
C GLN A 122 5.68 -17.43 -9.99
N ASP A 123 4.44 -16.99 -10.22
CA ASP A 123 4.02 -15.63 -9.89
C ASP A 123 3.96 -15.41 -8.36
N LYS A 124 3.56 -16.42 -7.60
CA LYS A 124 3.62 -16.41 -6.14
C LYS A 124 5.07 -16.32 -5.65
N ALA A 125 5.97 -17.14 -6.18
CA ALA A 125 7.39 -17.09 -5.84
C ALA A 125 8.02 -15.73 -6.18
N ARG A 126 7.68 -15.12 -7.32
CA ARG A 126 8.10 -13.77 -7.71
C ARG A 126 7.57 -12.71 -6.75
N SER A 127 6.30 -12.80 -6.37
CA SER A 127 5.66 -11.88 -5.42
C SER A 127 6.29 -11.97 -4.03
N GLU A 128 6.56 -13.17 -3.52
CA GLU A 128 7.22 -13.41 -2.25
C GLU A 128 8.68 -12.92 -2.25
N ALA A 129 9.40 -13.15 -3.35
CA ALA A 129 10.76 -12.67 -3.51
C ALA A 129 10.82 -11.12 -3.51
N LEU A 130 9.87 -10.47 -4.19
CA LEU A 130 9.75 -9.03 -4.22
C LEU A 130 9.38 -8.47 -2.84
N GLN A 131 8.42 -9.11 -2.14
CA GLN A 131 8.04 -8.74 -0.79
C GLN A 131 9.23 -8.85 0.17
N THR A 132 9.96 -9.95 0.12
CA THR A 132 11.18 -10.15 0.91
C THR A 132 12.24 -9.07 0.61
N ALA A 133 12.41 -8.73 -0.66
CA ALA A 133 13.36 -7.68 -1.07
C ALA A 133 12.92 -6.30 -0.55
N PHE A 134 11.62 -5.98 -0.56
CA PHE A 134 11.12 -4.75 0.05
C PHE A 134 11.43 -4.70 1.55
N LEU A 135 11.20 -5.78 2.28
CA LEU A 135 11.41 -5.82 3.74
C LEU A 135 12.89 -5.63 4.14
N ARG A 136 13.83 -5.94 3.25
CA ARG A 136 15.27 -5.70 3.45
C ARG A 136 15.71 -4.26 3.19
N LEU A 137 14.85 -3.43 2.56
CA LEU A 137 15.17 -2.01 2.38
C LEU A 137 14.99 -1.24 3.69
N PRO A 138 15.81 -0.20 3.93
CA PRO A 138 15.50 0.79 4.95
C PRO A 138 14.10 1.37 4.75
N ASP A 139 13.34 1.57 5.82
CA ASP A 139 11.91 1.91 5.77
C ASP A 139 11.58 3.09 4.84
N ARG A 140 12.36 4.17 4.90
CA ARG A 140 12.14 5.34 4.03
C ARG A 140 12.40 5.05 2.55
N GLN A 141 13.40 4.20 2.23
CA GLN A 141 13.65 3.79 0.85
C GLN A 141 12.53 2.88 0.34
N ARG A 142 12.12 1.91 1.17
CA ARG A 142 10.97 1.03 0.90
C ARG A 142 9.74 1.83 0.57
N GLN A 143 9.35 2.76 1.42
CA GLN A 143 8.19 3.63 1.24
C GLN A 143 8.25 4.41 -0.07
N ALA A 144 9.36 5.09 -0.35
CA ALA A 144 9.52 5.89 -1.56
C ALA A 144 9.43 5.04 -2.83
N VAL A 145 10.07 3.86 -2.85
CA VAL A 145 10.04 2.95 -4.00
C VAL A 145 8.64 2.39 -4.24
N ILE A 146 7.93 1.96 -3.20
CA ILE A 146 6.57 1.43 -3.34
C ILE A 146 5.63 2.52 -3.89
N LEU A 147 5.63 3.71 -3.30
CA LEU A 147 4.77 4.82 -3.74
C LEU A 147 5.08 5.23 -5.18
N ARG A 148 6.36 5.22 -5.59
CA ARG A 148 6.76 5.62 -6.94
C ARG A 148 6.50 4.54 -7.98
N ASN A 149 6.94 3.30 -7.73
CA ASN A 149 7.00 2.27 -8.77
C ASN A 149 5.81 1.30 -8.74
N ILE A 150 5.13 1.16 -7.61
CA ILE A 150 3.94 0.29 -7.49
C ILE A 150 2.66 1.12 -7.54
N GLU A 151 2.60 2.20 -6.74
CA GLU A 151 1.41 3.04 -6.67
C GLU A 151 1.36 4.12 -7.77
N GLY A 152 2.47 4.35 -8.48
CA GLY A 152 2.54 5.24 -9.65
C GLY A 152 2.45 6.73 -9.30
N LEU A 153 2.74 7.13 -8.05
CA LEU A 153 2.60 8.52 -7.63
C LEU A 153 3.74 9.40 -8.17
N ALA A 154 3.42 10.67 -8.38
CA ALA A 154 4.43 11.69 -8.73
C ALA A 154 5.26 12.07 -7.50
N ASN A 155 6.52 12.50 -7.72
CA ASN A 155 7.42 12.87 -6.62
C ASN A 155 6.84 13.93 -5.66
N PRO A 156 6.11 14.98 -6.12
CA PRO A 156 5.47 15.93 -5.20
C PRO A 156 4.39 15.29 -4.30
N GLU A 157 3.62 14.33 -4.81
CA GLU A 157 2.62 13.60 -4.02
C GLU A 157 3.32 12.75 -2.95
N ILE A 158 4.41 12.06 -3.32
CA ILE A 158 5.21 11.25 -2.39
C ILE A 158 5.85 12.14 -1.32
N ALA A 159 6.41 13.29 -1.71
CA ALA A 159 6.98 14.27 -0.79
C ALA A 159 5.94 14.72 0.25
N SER A 160 4.71 15.00 -0.20
CA SER A 160 3.58 15.32 0.68
C SER A 160 3.23 14.17 1.63
N ILE A 161 3.18 12.91 1.15
CA ILE A 161 2.89 11.73 1.98
C ILE A 161 3.98 11.53 3.04
N MET A 162 5.25 11.63 2.64
CA MET A 162 6.40 11.33 3.49
C MET A 162 6.86 12.51 4.37
N GLY A 163 6.33 13.72 4.15
CA GLY A 163 6.73 14.94 4.86
C GLY A 163 8.19 15.31 4.62
N ILE A 164 8.69 15.20 3.36
CA ILE A 164 10.07 15.47 2.95
C ILE A 164 10.10 16.28 1.65
N SER A 165 11.28 16.75 1.24
CA SER A 165 11.44 17.45 -0.04
C SER A 165 11.38 16.49 -1.24
N VAL A 166 11.11 17.05 -2.44
CA VAL A 166 11.06 16.28 -3.69
C VAL A 166 12.43 15.65 -4.01
N GLU A 167 13.51 16.39 -3.79
CA GLU A 167 14.89 15.91 -3.98
C GLU A 167 15.22 14.74 -3.05
N ALA A 168 14.70 14.78 -1.81
CA ALA A 168 14.83 13.66 -0.88
C ALA A 168 14.09 12.41 -1.37
N VAL A 169 12.89 12.57 -1.96
CA VAL A 169 12.15 11.46 -2.60
C VAL A 169 12.95 10.86 -3.74
N GLU A 170 13.52 11.67 -4.63
CA GLU A 170 14.33 11.20 -5.75
C GLU A 170 15.54 10.40 -5.28
N SER A 171 16.26 10.94 -4.29
CA SER A 171 17.41 10.27 -3.69
C SER A 171 17.05 8.94 -3.04
N LEU A 172 15.94 8.88 -2.28
CA LEU A 172 15.45 7.66 -1.62
C LEU A 172 15.01 6.61 -2.65
N THR A 173 14.27 7.03 -3.67
CA THR A 173 13.79 6.14 -4.75
C THR A 173 14.95 5.57 -5.54
N ALA A 174 15.93 6.39 -5.93
CA ALA A 174 17.10 5.94 -6.68
C ALA A 174 17.95 4.94 -5.87
N ARG A 175 18.17 5.20 -4.58
CA ARG A 175 18.90 4.27 -3.69
C ARG A 175 18.14 2.98 -3.46
N GLY A 176 16.84 3.07 -3.18
CA GLY A 176 15.99 1.90 -2.96
C GLY A 176 15.89 1.03 -4.21
N LYS A 177 15.71 1.63 -5.41
CA LYS A 177 15.69 0.90 -6.68
C LYS A 177 17.00 0.15 -6.95
N ARG A 178 18.16 0.79 -6.73
CA ARG A 178 19.48 0.13 -6.88
C ARG A 178 19.63 -1.05 -5.91
N ALA A 179 19.20 -0.89 -4.67
CA ALA A 179 19.26 -1.96 -3.66
C ALA A 179 18.33 -3.14 -4.03
N LEU A 180 17.12 -2.87 -4.54
CA LEU A 180 16.22 -3.90 -5.04
C LEU A 180 16.82 -4.65 -6.23
N CYS A 181 17.32 -3.92 -7.23
CA CYS A 181 17.96 -4.54 -8.39
C CYS A 181 19.07 -5.51 -7.96
N LYS A 182 19.96 -5.07 -7.05
CA LYS A 182 21.03 -5.93 -6.54
C LYS A 182 20.50 -7.21 -5.88
N GLN A 183 19.47 -7.09 -5.03
CA GLN A 183 18.90 -8.24 -4.32
C GLN A 183 18.15 -9.22 -5.22
N LEU A 184 17.52 -8.72 -6.30
CA LEU A 184 16.72 -9.53 -7.23
C LEU A 184 17.56 -10.13 -8.35
N THR A 185 18.68 -9.50 -8.74
CA THR A 185 19.62 -10.05 -9.72
C THR A 185 20.15 -11.40 -9.28
N ASP A 186 20.51 -11.54 -7.99
CA ASP A 186 21.01 -12.81 -7.44
C ASP A 186 19.95 -13.95 -7.44
N LYS A 187 18.68 -13.62 -7.65
CA LYS A 187 17.55 -14.57 -7.67
C LYS A 187 16.93 -14.72 -9.07
N ARG A 188 17.47 -14.05 -10.08
CA ARG A 188 16.89 -13.98 -11.42
C ARG A 188 16.65 -15.36 -12.04
N ASP A 189 17.66 -16.23 -12.01
CA ASP A 189 17.60 -17.57 -12.55
C ASP A 189 16.59 -18.44 -11.80
N ALA A 190 16.52 -18.32 -10.46
CA ALA A 190 15.57 -19.06 -9.62
C ALA A 190 14.12 -18.59 -9.83
N LEU A 191 13.89 -17.37 -10.34
CA LEU A 191 12.58 -16.80 -10.60
C LEU A 191 12.13 -16.96 -12.07
N GLY A 192 12.93 -17.66 -12.91
CA GLY A 192 12.59 -17.96 -14.28
C GLY A 192 12.56 -16.73 -15.21
N PHE A 193 13.40 -15.73 -14.95
CA PHE A 193 13.62 -14.63 -15.88
C PHE A 193 14.74 -15.03 -16.87
N GLU A 194 14.38 -15.44 -18.07
CA GLU A 194 15.32 -15.62 -19.18
C GLU A 194 15.81 -14.25 -19.68
N ASP A 195 17.09 -14.19 -20.09
CA ASP A 195 17.61 -12.99 -20.76
C ASP A 195 17.01 -12.94 -22.18
N ASP A 196 16.12 -11.99 -22.45
CA ASP A 196 15.85 -11.53 -23.80
C ASP A 196 17.16 -10.91 -24.33
N ARG A 197 17.91 -11.69 -25.13
CA ARG A 197 19.05 -11.25 -25.90
C ARG A 197 18.62 -10.63 -27.22
#